data_24f272f1e2f848f9549699780e0b422f
#
_entry.id   24f272f1e2f848f9549699780e0b422f
#
_cell.length_a   1.000
_cell.length_b   1.000
_cell.length_c   1.000
_cell.angle_alpha   90.00
_cell.angle_beta   90.00
_cell.angle_gamma   90.00
#
_symmetry.space_group_name_H-M   'P 1'
#
loop_
_entity.id
_entity.type
_entity.pdbx_description
1 polymer ?
#
loop_
_entity_poly.entity_id
_entity_poly.type
_entity_poly.pdbx_seq_one_letter_code
_entity_poly.pdbx_strand_id
1 'polypeptide(L)'
;MINLAAVAGVRDSINNPGPYIQTNLVGFGNIIHLSRLHKVKHFVYASSSSVYGGNTKKIAEETDVVDKPVSLYGATKKSNELIAFNYSKLFSLPT
;
A
#
# COMPACT_ATOMS: atom_id res chain seq x y z
N MET A 1 -8.92 11.62 5.75
CA MET A 1 -8.60 10.30 6.38
C MET A 1 -7.12 10.02 6.22
N ILE A 2 -6.46 9.71 7.30
CA ILE A 2 -5.05 9.28 7.29
C ILE A 2 -5.01 7.84 7.80
N ASN A 3 -4.53 6.91 6.99
CA ASN A 3 -4.40 5.49 7.36
C ASN A 3 -2.93 5.08 7.39
N LEU A 4 -2.41 4.85 8.58
CA LEU A 4 -1.06 4.34 8.81
C LEU A 4 -1.08 2.89 9.33
N ALA A 5 -2.24 2.31 9.52
CA ALA A 5 -2.39 0.97 10.09
C ALA A 5 -1.85 -0.10 9.13
N ALA A 6 -0.87 -0.82 9.57
CA ALA A 6 -0.28 -1.94 8.84
C ALA A 6 0.56 -2.82 9.76
N VAL A 7 0.76 -4.06 9.35
CA VAL A 7 1.81 -4.91 9.90
C VAL A 7 3.07 -4.70 9.07
N ALA A 8 4.14 -4.26 9.69
CA ALA A 8 5.42 -3.97 9.06
C ALA A 8 6.45 -5.09 9.31
N GLY A 9 7.44 -5.17 8.44
CA GLY A 9 8.56 -6.09 8.59
C GLY A 9 8.71 -7.05 7.41
N VAL A 10 9.79 -6.88 6.65
CA VAL A 10 10.06 -7.69 5.45
C VAL A 10 10.31 -9.15 5.82
N ARG A 11 11.16 -9.39 6.80
CA ARG A 11 11.57 -10.76 7.18
C ARG A 11 10.42 -11.58 7.77
N ASP A 12 9.66 -10.96 8.66
CA ASP A 12 8.54 -11.63 9.32
C ASP A 12 7.41 -11.96 8.32
N SER A 13 7.24 -11.15 7.28
CA SER A 13 6.25 -11.41 6.24
C SER A 13 6.50 -12.71 5.45
N ILE A 14 7.74 -13.17 5.40
CA ILE A 14 8.12 -14.42 4.74
C ILE A 14 7.66 -15.61 5.58
N ASN A 15 7.88 -15.55 6.88
CA ASN A 15 7.61 -16.67 7.81
C ASN A 15 6.15 -16.71 8.27
N ASN A 16 5.50 -15.56 8.36
CA ASN A 16 4.13 -15.43 8.88
C ASN A 16 3.30 -14.49 8.00
N PRO A 17 2.87 -14.95 6.81
CA PRO A 17 2.20 -14.09 5.82
C PRO A 17 0.78 -13.67 6.21
N GLY A 18 0.07 -14.46 6.98
CA GLY A 18 -1.37 -14.27 7.28
C GLY A 18 -1.73 -12.87 7.78
N PRO A 19 -1.08 -12.36 8.85
CA PRO A 19 -1.36 -11.01 9.37
C PRO A 19 -1.11 -9.90 8.36
N TYR A 20 -0.12 -10.06 7.47
CA TYR A 20 0.19 -9.08 6.42
C TYR A 20 -0.93 -8.98 5.39
N ILE A 21 -1.44 -10.11 4.95
CA ILE A 21 -2.56 -10.16 4.00
C ILE A 21 -3.82 -9.59 4.67
N GLN A 22 -4.14 -10.06 5.87
CA GLN A 22 -5.37 -9.64 6.57
C GLN A 22 -5.36 -8.15 6.91
N THR A 23 -4.27 -7.61 7.42
CA THR A 23 -4.20 -6.21 7.83
C THR A 23 -3.91 -5.29 6.65
N ASN A 24 -2.90 -5.61 5.84
CA ASN A 24 -2.42 -4.68 4.81
C ASN A 24 -3.26 -4.71 3.54
N LEU A 25 -3.95 -5.80 3.23
CA LEU A 25 -4.84 -5.89 2.07
C LEU A 25 -6.31 -5.78 2.46
N VAL A 26 -6.81 -6.70 3.27
CA VAL A 26 -8.24 -6.70 3.65
C VAL A 26 -8.57 -5.46 4.48
N GLY A 27 -7.77 -5.17 5.49
CA GLY A 27 -7.97 -3.99 6.35
C GLY A 27 -7.87 -2.68 5.55
N PHE A 28 -6.88 -2.54 4.68
CA PHE A 28 -6.74 -1.38 3.80
C PHE A 28 -7.96 -1.22 2.88
N GLY A 29 -8.39 -2.31 2.25
CA GLY A 29 -9.57 -2.30 1.38
C GLY A 29 -10.83 -1.84 2.11
N ASN A 30 -11.03 -2.29 3.35
CA ASN A 30 -12.16 -1.86 4.17
C ASN A 30 -12.12 -0.36 4.48
N ILE A 31 -10.96 0.16 4.85
CA ILE A 31 -10.82 1.58 5.22
C ILE A 31 -10.98 2.50 4.02
N ILE A 32 -10.37 2.17 2.88
CA ILE A 32 -10.54 3.01 1.68
C ILE A 32 -11.98 2.98 1.16
N HIS A 33 -12.65 1.83 1.24
CA HIS A 33 -14.05 1.71 0.86
C HIS A 33 -14.96 2.56 1.75
N LEU A 34 -14.78 2.51 3.07
CA LEU A 34 -15.50 3.36 4.02
C LEU A 34 -15.20 4.85 3.78
N SER A 35 -13.95 5.19 3.48
CA SER A 35 -13.57 6.56 3.16
C SER A 35 -14.31 7.09 1.93
N ARG A 36 -14.46 6.26 0.91
CA ARG A 36 -15.28 6.57 -0.26
C ARG A 36 -16.75 6.79 0.12
N LEU A 37 -17.35 5.88 0.89
CA LEU A 37 -18.75 5.98 1.28
C LEU A 37 -19.05 7.22 2.12
N HIS A 38 -18.12 7.61 2.98
CA HIS A 38 -18.20 8.81 3.80
C HIS A 38 -17.73 10.09 3.10
N LYS A 39 -17.37 10.01 1.81
CA LYS A 39 -16.97 11.14 0.98
C LYS A 39 -15.87 11.99 1.61
N VAL A 40 -14.85 11.34 2.19
CA VAL A 40 -13.71 12.07 2.76
C VAL A 40 -13.03 12.91 1.69
N LYS A 41 -12.50 14.06 2.06
CA LYS A 41 -11.88 15.03 1.12
C LYS A 41 -10.57 14.54 0.55
N HIS A 42 -9.83 13.73 1.30
CA HIS A 42 -8.53 13.20 0.91
C HIS A 42 -8.24 11.94 1.73
N PHE A 43 -7.76 10.90 1.07
CA PHE A 43 -7.29 9.66 1.69
C PHE A 43 -5.77 9.59 1.59
N VAL A 44 -5.07 9.73 2.71
CA VAL A 44 -3.62 9.66 2.81
C VAL A 44 -3.23 8.34 3.48
N TYR A 45 -2.28 7.63 2.92
CA TYR A 45 -1.82 6.34 3.46
C TYR A 45 -0.30 6.21 3.32
N ALA A 46 0.28 5.35 4.15
CA ALA A 46 1.71 5.05 4.05
C ALA A 46 1.97 3.91 3.07
N SER A 47 2.81 4.15 2.08
CA SER A 47 3.47 3.09 1.33
C SER A 47 4.78 2.69 2.03
N SER A 48 5.76 2.19 1.32
CA SER A 48 7.04 1.75 1.88
C SER A 48 8.13 1.79 0.82
N SER A 49 9.37 2.03 1.24
CA SER A 49 10.53 1.85 0.37
C SER A 49 10.68 0.39 -0.14
N SER A 50 10.04 -0.57 0.50
CA SER A 50 10.02 -1.98 0.06
C SER A 50 9.35 -2.16 -1.30
N VAL A 51 8.57 -1.20 -1.79
CA VAL A 51 7.97 -1.24 -3.13
C VAL A 51 9.02 -1.07 -4.24
N TYR A 52 10.16 -0.46 -3.94
CA TYR A 52 11.26 -0.31 -4.90
C TYR A 52 11.94 -1.64 -5.25
N GLY A 53 11.71 -2.69 -4.47
CA GLY A 53 12.16 -4.04 -4.78
C GLY A 53 13.67 -4.16 -4.89
N GLY A 54 14.14 -4.78 -5.96
CA GLY A 54 15.56 -4.98 -6.26
C GLY A 54 16.25 -3.78 -6.92
N ASN A 55 15.71 -2.57 -6.81
CA ASN A 55 16.34 -1.38 -7.36
C ASN A 55 17.70 -1.15 -6.70
N THR A 56 18.76 -1.04 -7.53
CA THR A 56 20.15 -0.88 -7.08
C THR A 56 20.58 0.57 -6.88
N LYS A 57 19.71 1.53 -7.16
CA LYS A 57 19.99 2.95 -6.91
C LYS A 57 20.24 3.21 -5.43
N LYS A 58 21.20 4.07 -5.13
CA LYS A 58 21.48 4.51 -3.76
C LYS A 58 20.37 5.42 -3.20
N ILE A 59 19.73 6.19 -4.08
CA ILE A 59 18.64 7.11 -3.75
C ILE A 59 17.44 6.71 -4.58
N ALA A 60 16.33 6.38 -3.91
CA ALA A 60 15.06 6.10 -4.55
C ALA A 60 14.35 7.41 -4.93
N GLU A 61 13.72 7.40 -6.09
CA GLU A 61 12.96 8.54 -6.62
C GLU A 61 11.52 8.13 -6.90
N GLU A 62 10.59 9.08 -6.83
CA GLU A 62 9.16 8.85 -7.08
C GLU A 62 8.88 8.36 -8.51
N THR A 63 9.79 8.65 -9.44
CA THR A 63 9.71 8.24 -10.85
C THR A 63 10.24 6.84 -11.12
N ASP A 64 10.81 6.18 -10.12
CA ASP A 64 11.36 4.83 -10.29
C ASP A 64 10.23 3.82 -10.52
N VAL A 65 10.51 2.83 -11.37
CA VAL A 65 9.60 1.70 -11.60
C VAL A 65 9.59 0.80 -10.37
N VAL A 66 8.41 0.58 -9.80
CA VAL A 66 8.20 -0.16 -8.54
C VAL A 66 7.26 -1.36 -8.72
N ASP A 67 7.36 -2.04 -9.85
CA ASP A 67 6.44 -3.12 -10.24
C ASP A 67 6.82 -4.51 -9.70
N LYS A 68 8.03 -4.67 -9.16
CA LYS A 68 8.58 -5.97 -8.75
C LYS A 68 9.11 -5.92 -7.32
N PRO A 69 8.26 -5.75 -6.30
CA PRO A 69 8.68 -5.87 -4.90
C PRO A 69 9.19 -7.28 -4.62
N VAL A 70 10.24 -7.40 -3.81
CA VAL A 70 10.92 -8.69 -3.53
C VAL A 70 10.48 -9.33 -2.22
N SER A 71 9.49 -8.78 -1.54
CA SER A 71 8.94 -9.33 -0.31
C SER A 71 7.41 -9.28 -0.32
N LEU A 72 6.78 -10.15 0.48
CA LEU A 72 5.33 -10.09 0.67
C LEU A 72 4.89 -8.75 1.26
N TYR A 73 5.62 -8.24 2.26
CA TYR A 73 5.34 -6.91 2.80
C TYR A 73 5.36 -5.83 1.72
N GLY A 74 6.42 -5.79 0.90
CA GLY A 74 6.50 -4.88 -0.23
C GLY A 74 5.34 -5.05 -1.22
N ALA A 75 4.95 -6.30 -1.51
CA ALA A 75 3.82 -6.60 -2.38
C ALA A 75 2.49 -6.09 -1.81
N THR A 76 2.25 -6.20 -0.50
CA THR A 76 1.04 -5.64 0.13
C THR A 76 1.01 -4.12 0.01
N LYS A 77 2.14 -3.45 0.20
CA LYS A 77 2.25 -1.99 0.08
C LYS A 77 2.07 -1.52 -1.37
N LYS A 78 2.65 -2.23 -2.33
CA LYS A 78 2.42 -1.96 -3.75
C LYS A 78 0.95 -2.15 -4.12
N SER A 79 0.31 -3.19 -3.59
CA SER A 79 -1.12 -3.43 -3.78
C SER A 79 -1.98 -2.27 -3.24
N ASN A 80 -1.59 -1.68 -2.10
CA ASN A 80 -2.27 -0.50 -1.56
C ASN A 80 -2.20 0.69 -2.54
N GLU A 81 -1.06 0.92 -3.17
CA GLU A 81 -0.91 1.96 -4.20
C GLU A 81 -1.84 1.74 -5.39
N LEU A 82 -1.92 0.49 -5.88
CA LEU A 82 -2.80 0.13 -6.99
C LEU A 82 -4.28 0.28 -6.63
N ILE A 83 -4.68 -0.13 -5.43
CA ILE A 83 -6.05 0.02 -4.94
C ILE A 83 -6.39 1.51 -4.81
N ALA A 84 -5.50 2.32 -4.22
CA ALA A 84 -5.71 3.75 -4.07
C ALA A 84 -5.85 4.45 -5.44
N PHE A 85 -5.01 4.11 -6.40
CA PHE A 85 -5.11 4.61 -7.76
C PHE A 85 -6.47 4.26 -8.39
N ASN A 86 -6.91 3.02 -8.23
CA ASN A 86 -8.20 2.56 -8.74
C ASN A 86 -9.37 3.36 -8.14
N TYR A 87 -9.38 3.54 -6.81
CA TYR A 87 -10.41 4.33 -6.14
C TYR A 87 -10.41 5.81 -6.57
N SER A 88 -9.22 6.37 -6.79
CA SER A 88 -9.10 7.73 -7.32
C SER A 88 -9.72 7.86 -8.71
N LYS A 89 -9.47 6.89 -9.59
CA LYS A 89 -9.98 6.92 -10.96
C LYS A 89 -11.48 6.62 -11.07
N LEU A 90 -11.94 5.58 -10.36
CA LEU A 90 -13.34 5.15 -10.46
C LEU A 90 -14.31 6.00 -9.64
N PHE A 91 -13.87 6.50 -8.50
CA PHE A 91 -14.76 7.15 -7.53
C PHE A 91 -14.39 8.59 -7.21
N SER A 92 -13.40 9.12 -7.91
CA SER A 92 -12.90 10.50 -7.69
C SER A 92 -12.51 10.77 -6.22
N LEU A 93 -12.06 9.72 -5.51
CA LEU A 93 -11.50 9.86 -4.17
C LEU A 93 -10.06 10.36 -4.29
N PRO A 94 -9.72 11.56 -3.81
CA PRO A 94 -8.34 12.03 -3.82
C PRO A 94 -7.48 11.17 -2.88
N THR A 95 -6.38 10.61 -3.40
CA THR A 95 -5.45 9.76 -2.63
C THR A 95 -4.01 10.24 -2.82
#